data_59fa26fa544d58637cdf691cae8919b6
#
_entry.id   59fa26fa544d58637cdf691cae8919b6
#
_cell.length_a   1.000
_cell.length_b   1.000
_cell.length_c   1.000
_cell.angle_alpha   90.00
_cell.angle_beta   90.00
_cell.angle_gamma   90.00
#
_symmetry.space_group_name_H-M   'P 1'
#
loop_
_entity.id
_entity.type
_entity.pdbx_description
1 polymer ?
#
loop_
_entity_poly.entity_id
_entity_poly.type
_entity_poly.pdbx_seq_one_letter_code
_entity_poly.pdbx_strand_id
1 'polypeptide(L)'
;MNIFTNKQLQKAEQILCSPLAKLSDLTSSDIRNLAVVWSYYSGKIEGNTYTYVETEALLKDGITSEKRYEDAKMLKNLHNVFVSEMEYIHKGGNMEMIDERTLLRLHSGLSSGLVSDEEAGQFRTRPVRISGTEYIPPRDVYEIRFKLSEVLYRQTELDNPLERAVYLHCNIAKIQPFIDCNKRTARLVESIVMMNAGIIPVYSAREADILNYRKGLVSFYENGAYDLYADYFLERQISRIRELTTDTGMEI
;
A
#
# COMPACT_ATOMS: atom_id res chain seq x y z
N MET A 1 -19.04 3.10 11.12
CA MET A 1 -18.88 3.75 9.78
C MET A 1 -18.76 2.66 8.73
N ASN A 2 -19.41 2.77 7.56
CA ASN A 2 -19.21 1.82 6.44
C ASN A 2 -18.75 2.62 5.23
N ILE A 3 -17.70 2.17 4.58
CA ILE A 3 -17.19 2.78 3.35
C ILE A 3 -17.42 1.89 2.11
N PHE A 4 -17.73 0.61 2.34
CA PHE A 4 -18.07 -0.34 1.29
C PHE A 4 -19.57 -0.45 1.09
N THR A 5 -19.99 -0.59 -0.16
CA THR A 5 -21.34 -0.99 -0.54
C THR A 5 -21.60 -2.46 -0.14
N ASN A 6 -22.86 -2.90 -0.08
CA ASN A 6 -23.20 -4.28 0.23
C ASN A 6 -22.51 -5.29 -0.72
N LYS A 7 -22.37 -4.94 -2.01
CA LYS A 7 -21.67 -5.77 -3.00
C LYS A 7 -20.16 -5.87 -2.72
N GLN A 8 -19.57 -4.77 -2.28
CA GLN A 8 -18.15 -4.73 -1.90
C GLN A 8 -17.91 -5.48 -0.59
N LEU A 9 -18.82 -5.42 0.38
CA LEU A 9 -18.75 -6.22 1.60
C LEU A 9 -18.82 -7.72 1.33
N GLN A 10 -19.68 -8.16 0.40
CA GLN A 10 -19.70 -9.57 -0.04
C GLN A 10 -18.38 -10.01 -0.66
N LYS A 11 -17.75 -9.18 -1.50
CA LYS A 11 -16.41 -9.46 -2.05
C LYS A 11 -15.35 -9.50 -0.96
N ALA A 12 -15.41 -8.58 0.00
CA ALA A 12 -14.48 -8.55 1.13
C ALA A 12 -14.59 -9.83 1.98
N GLU A 13 -15.80 -10.30 2.26
CA GLU A 13 -16.02 -11.55 2.97
C GLU A 13 -15.47 -12.77 2.19
N GLN A 14 -15.70 -12.82 0.87
CA GLN A 14 -15.13 -13.86 0.01
C GLN A 14 -13.59 -13.88 0.12
N ILE A 15 -12.93 -12.73 0.13
CA ILE A 15 -11.47 -12.65 0.29
C ILE A 15 -11.06 -13.14 1.68
N LEU A 16 -11.72 -12.65 2.73
CA LEU A 16 -11.39 -12.99 4.12
C LEU A 16 -11.58 -14.49 4.42
N CYS A 17 -12.52 -15.14 3.77
CA CYS A 17 -12.78 -16.57 3.93
C CYS A 17 -11.93 -17.48 3.02
N SER A 18 -11.30 -16.93 1.96
CA SER A 18 -10.55 -17.74 1.00
C SER A 18 -9.24 -18.27 1.60
N PRO A 19 -8.98 -19.61 1.56
CA PRO A 19 -7.69 -20.15 1.99
C PRO A 19 -6.54 -19.69 1.08
N LEU A 20 -6.81 -19.41 -0.21
CA LEU A 20 -5.80 -18.94 -1.17
C LEU A 20 -5.33 -17.51 -0.95
N ALA A 21 -6.02 -16.75 -0.09
CA ALA A 21 -5.63 -15.40 0.31
C ALA A 21 -4.81 -15.36 1.61
N LYS A 22 -4.63 -16.49 2.30
CA LYS A 22 -4.05 -16.52 3.65
C LYS A 22 -2.54 -16.39 3.68
N LEU A 23 -2.07 -15.57 4.61
CA LEU A 23 -0.64 -15.35 4.89
C LEU A 23 -0.01 -16.50 5.69
N SER A 24 -0.81 -17.25 6.46
CA SER A 24 -0.34 -18.28 7.40
C SER A 24 0.47 -19.40 6.74
N ASP A 25 0.22 -19.68 5.48
CA ASP A 25 0.80 -20.82 4.76
C ASP A 25 2.12 -20.48 4.06
N LEU A 26 2.58 -19.22 4.17
CA LEU A 26 3.81 -18.77 3.54
C LEU A 26 5.04 -19.19 4.34
N THR A 27 6.02 -19.75 3.63
CA THR A 27 7.36 -19.97 4.16
C THR A 27 8.20 -18.68 4.16
N SER A 28 9.33 -18.68 4.86
CA SER A 28 10.27 -17.54 4.79
C SER A 28 10.79 -17.26 3.38
N SER A 29 10.83 -18.28 2.51
CA SER A 29 11.18 -18.10 1.09
C SER A 29 10.06 -17.39 0.33
N ASP A 30 8.81 -17.79 0.57
CA ASP A 30 7.64 -17.16 -0.05
C ASP A 30 7.51 -15.69 0.34
N ILE A 31 7.78 -15.38 1.60
CA ILE A 31 7.82 -14.00 2.12
C ILE A 31 8.83 -13.14 1.36
N ARG A 32 10.05 -13.64 1.14
CA ARG A 32 11.07 -12.92 0.37
C ARG A 32 10.66 -12.74 -1.10
N ASN A 33 10.08 -13.76 -1.71
CA ASN A 33 9.57 -13.67 -3.09
C ASN A 33 8.41 -12.67 -3.19
N LEU A 34 7.46 -12.72 -2.25
CA LEU A 34 6.36 -11.77 -2.19
C LEU A 34 6.86 -10.33 -2.05
N ALA A 35 7.90 -10.10 -1.25
CA ALA A 35 8.50 -8.77 -1.10
C ALA A 35 9.08 -8.23 -2.41
N VAL A 36 9.73 -9.08 -3.23
CA VAL A 36 10.21 -8.70 -4.57
C VAL A 36 9.04 -8.31 -5.47
N VAL A 37 7.99 -9.15 -5.52
CA VAL A 37 6.77 -8.93 -6.32
C VAL A 37 6.09 -7.63 -5.90
N TRP A 38 5.90 -7.44 -4.59
CA TRP A 38 5.26 -6.25 -4.04
C TRP A 38 6.05 -4.97 -4.36
N SER A 39 7.39 -5.02 -4.22
CA SER A 39 8.26 -3.88 -4.51
C SER A 39 8.23 -3.50 -5.98
N TYR A 40 8.25 -4.49 -6.88
CA TYR A 40 8.10 -4.27 -8.31
C TYR A 40 6.78 -3.57 -8.64
N TYR A 41 5.65 -4.10 -8.17
CA TYR A 41 4.34 -3.52 -8.47
C TYR A 41 4.18 -2.12 -7.86
N SER A 42 4.59 -1.94 -6.60
CA SER A 42 4.54 -0.63 -5.95
C SER A 42 5.43 0.40 -6.67
N GLY A 43 6.62 -0.01 -7.13
CA GLY A 43 7.50 0.82 -7.95
C GLY A 43 6.88 1.19 -9.30
N LYS A 44 6.26 0.22 -10.00
CA LYS A 44 5.59 0.46 -11.29
C LYS A 44 4.45 1.48 -11.21
N ILE A 45 3.66 1.46 -10.15
CA ILE A 45 2.62 2.46 -9.90
C ILE A 45 3.20 3.88 -9.82
N GLU A 46 4.41 4.03 -9.29
CA GLU A 46 5.15 5.31 -9.21
C GLU A 46 5.97 5.63 -10.47
N GLY A 47 5.92 4.79 -11.50
CA GLY A 47 6.64 5.01 -12.75
C GLY A 47 8.10 4.54 -12.74
N ASN A 48 8.48 3.66 -11.81
CA ASN A 48 9.80 3.03 -11.78
C ASN A 48 10.09 2.30 -13.10
N THR A 49 11.29 2.44 -13.61
CA THR A 49 11.68 1.95 -14.95
C THR A 49 12.17 0.51 -14.96
N TYR A 50 12.48 -0.10 -13.81
CA TYR A 50 12.94 -1.48 -13.70
C TYR A 50 11.88 -2.46 -14.21
N THR A 51 12.30 -3.47 -14.97
CA THR A 51 11.50 -4.67 -15.28
C THR A 51 11.44 -5.58 -14.06
N TYR A 52 10.59 -6.62 -14.11
CA TYR A 52 10.53 -7.59 -13.02
C TYR A 52 11.87 -8.32 -12.83
N VAL A 53 12.50 -8.78 -13.93
CA VAL A 53 13.80 -9.48 -13.89
C VAL A 53 14.90 -8.61 -13.30
N GLU A 54 14.98 -7.34 -13.72
CA GLU A 54 15.95 -6.39 -13.16
C GLU A 54 15.68 -6.08 -11.68
N THR A 55 14.39 -6.01 -11.27
CA THR A 55 14.03 -5.83 -9.87
C THR A 55 14.46 -7.04 -9.04
N GLU A 56 14.21 -8.23 -9.53
CA GLU A 56 14.61 -9.46 -8.86
C GLU A 56 16.14 -9.55 -8.73
N ALA A 57 16.88 -9.31 -9.80
CA ALA A 57 18.36 -9.28 -9.79
C ALA A 57 18.91 -8.23 -8.82
N LEU A 58 18.30 -7.03 -8.78
CA LEU A 58 18.67 -5.98 -7.84
C LEU A 58 18.45 -6.39 -6.38
N LEU A 59 17.30 -6.98 -6.08
CA LEU A 59 16.87 -7.23 -4.70
C LEU A 59 17.44 -8.55 -4.13
N LYS A 60 17.63 -9.57 -4.96
CA LYS A 60 18.18 -10.86 -4.55
C LYS A 60 19.71 -10.93 -4.66
N ASP A 61 20.26 -10.41 -5.76
CA ASP A 61 21.66 -10.60 -6.13
C ASP A 61 22.49 -9.31 -6.01
N GLY A 62 21.86 -8.18 -5.75
CA GLY A 62 22.51 -6.86 -5.67
C GLY A 62 22.94 -6.28 -7.04
N ILE A 63 22.55 -6.94 -8.15
CA ILE A 63 22.91 -6.54 -9.49
C ILE A 63 22.11 -5.30 -9.90
N THR A 64 22.81 -4.21 -10.23
CA THR A 64 22.19 -2.98 -10.72
C THR A 64 22.19 -2.96 -12.25
N SER A 65 21.15 -2.35 -12.85
CA SER A 65 21.12 -2.03 -14.29
C SER A 65 21.49 -0.55 -14.51
N GLU A 66 21.79 -0.19 -15.76
CA GLU A 66 22.10 1.20 -16.16
C GLU A 66 20.84 2.08 -16.14
N LYS A 67 20.26 2.27 -14.93
CA LYS A 67 19.06 3.07 -14.68
C LYS A 67 19.32 4.09 -13.58
N ARG A 68 18.37 5.00 -13.37
CA ARG A 68 18.52 6.05 -12.37
C ARG A 68 18.74 5.46 -10.98
N TYR A 69 19.64 6.09 -10.23
CA TYR A 69 19.92 5.70 -8.86
C TYR A 69 18.66 5.69 -7.98
N GLU A 70 17.79 6.69 -8.17
CA GLU A 70 16.54 6.84 -7.41
C GLU A 70 15.58 5.67 -7.66
N ASP A 71 15.54 5.12 -8.87
CA ASP A 71 14.71 3.96 -9.20
C ASP A 71 15.18 2.71 -8.45
N ALA A 72 16.50 2.45 -8.42
CA ALA A 72 17.07 1.36 -7.66
C ALA A 72 16.90 1.56 -6.15
N LYS A 73 17.13 2.78 -5.67
CA LYS A 73 16.98 3.13 -4.25
C LYS A 73 15.53 2.97 -3.78
N MET A 74 14.56 3.40 -4.59
CA MET A 74 13.14 3.22 -4.33
C MET A 74 12.80 1.73 -4.14
N LEU A 75 13.25 0.86 -5.03
CA LEU A 75 12.97 -0.59 -4.95
C LEU A 75 13.60 -1.22 -3.69
N LYS A 76 14.85 -0.86 -3.37
CA LYS A 76 15.52 -1.33 -2.15
C LYS A 76 14.78 -0.88 -0.88
N ASN A 77 14.34 0.38 -0.82
CA ASN A 77 13.59 0.89 0.32
C ASN A 77 12.25 0.18 0.47
N LEU A 78 11.48 0.04 -0.63
CA LEU A 78 10.21 -0.70 -0.64
C LEU A 78 10.39 -2.12 -0.13
N HIS A 79 11.38 -2.84 -0.65
CA HIS A 79 11.66 -4.22 -0.28
C HIS A 79 12.03 -4.35 1.20
N ASN A 80 13.00 -3.56 1.66
CA ASN A 80 13.53 -3.69 3.02
C ASN A 80 12.44 -3.40 4.07
N VAL A 81 11.64 -2.34 3.86
CA VAL A 81 10.57 -2.01 4.80
C VAL A 81 9.47 -3.07 4.76
N PHE A 82 9.07 -3.54 3.58
CA PHE A 82 8.05 -4.56 3.44
C PHE A 82 8.47 -5.89 4.10
N VAL A 83 9.71 -6.35 3.86
CA VAL A 83 10.24 -7.57 4.51
C VAL A 83 10.24 -7.43 6.02
N SER A 84 10.71 -6.29 6.54
CA SER A 84 10.75 -6.04 7.98
C SER A 84 9.37 -6.14 8.63
N GLU A 85 8.34 -5.51 8.01
CA GLU A 85 6.97 -5.56 8.52
C GLU A 85 6.37 -6.97 8.40
N MET A 86 6.57 -7.65 7.28
CA MET A 86 6.09 -9.03 7.09
C MET A 86 6.72 -10.00 8.09
N GLU A 87 8.03 -9.93 8.28
CA GLU A 87 8.71 -10.79 9.24
C GLU A 87 8.24 -10.54 10.68
N TYR A 88 8.00 -9.29 11.04
CA TYR A 88 7.44 -8.92 12.33
C TYR A 88 6.07 -9.56 12.54
N ILE A 89 5.15 -9.39 11.57
CA ILE A 89 3.81 -9.96 11.64
C ILE A 89 3.83 -11.48 11.61
N HIS A 90 4.66 -12.09 10.75
CA HIS A 90 4.77 -13.55 10.63
C HIS A 90 5.32 -14.22 11.92
N LYS A 91 6.14 -13.52 12.68
CA LYS A 91 6.63 -13.96 14.00
C LYS A 91 5.63 -13.72 15.14
N GLY A 92 4.38 -13.38 14.83
CA GLY A 92 3.32 -13.13 15.79
C GLY A 92 3.25 -11.70 16.32
N GLY A 93 4.03 -10.79 15.75
CA GLY A 93 3.86 -9.36 16.00
C GLY A 93 2.50 -8.90 15.46
N ASN A 94 1.82 -8.05 16.19
CA ASN A 94 0.54 -7.48 15.78
C ASN A 94 0.58 -5.96 15.88
N MET A 95 0.12 -5.30 14.84
CA MET A 95 -0.08 -3.87 14.78
C MET A 95 -1.58 -3.60 14.64
N GLU A 96 -2.32 -3.77 15.74
CA GLU A 96 -3.79 -3.69 15.74
C GLU A 96 -4.29 -2.40 15.09
N MET A 97 -3.61 -1.30 15.36
CA MET A 97 -3.96 0.02 14.82
C MET A 97 -2.72 0.76 14.34
N ILE A 98 -2.88 1.48 13.24
CA ILE A 98 -1.85 2.38 12.75
C ILE A 98 -1.90 3.68 13.56
N ASP A 99 -0.77 4.12 14.08
CA ASP A 99 -0.60 5.38 14.78
C ASP A 99 0.34 6.36 14.04
N GLU A 100 0.42 7.60 14.52
CA GLU A 100 1.30 8.60 13.95
C GLU A 100 2.76 8.13 13.94
N ARG A 101 3.24 7.53 15.02
CA ARG A 101 4.61 7.04 15.15
C ARG A 101 4.93 5.96 14.11
N THR A 102 4.01 5.06 13.88
CA THR A 102 4.12 4.03 12.83
C THR A 102 4.23 4.68 11.46
N LEU A 103 3.39 5.67 11.14
CA LEU A 103 3.47 6.36 9.86
C LEU A 103 4.80 7.06 9.64
N LEU A 104 5.33 7.76 10.64
CA LEU A 104 6.62 8.43 10.57
C LEU A 104 7.76 7.42 10.35
N ARG A 105 7.75 6.30 11.07
CA ARG A 105 8.73 5.22 10.94
C ARG A 105 8.71 4.58 9.54
N LEU A 106 7.53 4.23 9.04
CA LEU A 106 7.37 3.64 7.70
C LEU A 106 7.84 4.62 6.61
N HIS A 107 7.44 5.88 6.72
CA HIS A 107 7.90 6.91 5.78
C HIS A 107 9.40 7.08 5.82
N SER A 108 10.03 7.13 7.00
CA SER A 108 11.49 7.24 7.14
C SER A 108 12.22 6.15 6.35
N GLY A 109 11.79 4.89 6.48
CA GLY A 109 12.36 3.78 5.73
C GLY A 109 12.14 3.89 4.21
N LEU A 110 10.92 4.25 3.78
CA LEU A 110 10.56 4.36 2.36
C LEU A 110 11.25 5.54 1.66
N SER A 111 11.52 6.62 2.37
CA SER A 111 12.09 7.86 1.84
C SER A 111 13.61 7.99 2.01
N SER A 112 14.24 7.06 2.73
CA SER A 112 15.69 7.05 3.00
C SER A 112 16.52 7.24 1.73
N GLY A 113 17.32 8.33 1.67
CA GLY A 113 18.15 8.68 0.52
C GLY A 113 17.38 9.11 -0.74
N LEU A 114 16.06 9.36 -0.63
CA LEU A 114 15.20 9.92 -1.68
C LEU A 114 14.72 11.33 -1.34
N VAL A 115 14.71 11.69 -0.07
CA VAL A 115 14.49 13.03 0.45
C VAL A 115 15.64 13.39 1.39
N SER A 116 15.71 14.62 1.89
CA SER A 116 16.73 14.99 2.87
C SER A 116 16.52 14.24 4.21
N ASP A 117 17.59 14.09 4.99
CA ASP A 117 17.51 13.39 6.28
C ASP A 117 16.57 14.10 7.27
N GLU A 118 16.45 15.43 7.16
CA GLU A 118 15.53 16.23 7.98
C GLU A 118 14.06 16.04 7.58
N GLU A 119 13.78 15.62 6.35
CA GLU A 119 12.43 15.37 5.85
C GLU A 119 12.01 13.91 6.00
N ALA A 120 12.97 12.98 6.13
CA ALA A 120 12.70 11.56 6.27
C ALA A 120 12.00 11.26 7.60
N GLY A 121 10.76 10.71 7.53
CA GLY A 121 9.97 10.43 8.74
C GLY A 121 9.43 11.67 9.45
N GLN A 122 9.35 12.80 8.76
CA GLN A 122 8.81 14.06 9.32
C GLN A 122 7.65 14.58 8.48
N PHE A 123 6.66 15.18 9.12
CA PHE A 123 5.60 15.90 8.40
C PHE A 123 6.19 17.09 7.66
N ARG A 124 5.72 17.27 6.43
CA ARG A 124 6.17 18.40 5.61
C ARG A 124 5.78 19.74 6.20
N THR A 125 6.63 20.72 6.01
CA THR A 125 6.40 22.13 6.35
C THR A 125 6.09 22.96 5.10
N ARG A 126 6.23 22.38 3.89
CA ARG A 126 5.99 23.04 2.61
C ARG A 126 4.71 22.52 1.96
N PRO A 127 3.95 23.35 1.23
CA PRO A 127 2.82 22.89 0.43
C PRO A 127 3.25 21.89 -0.65
N VAL A 128 2.39 20.93 -0.94
CA VAL A 128 2.54 19.98 -2.05
C VAL A 128 1.28 20.02 -2.94
N ARG A 129 1.41 19.52 -4.15
CA ARG A 129 0.29 19.33 -5.08
C ARG A 129 0.23 17.88 -5.53
N ILE A 130 -0.98 17.42 -5.83
CA ILE A 130 -1.21 16.11 -6.43
C ILE A 130 -1.47 16.32 -7.91
N SER A 131 -0.68 15.68 -8.77
CA SER A 131 -0.88 15.77 -10.21
C SER A 131 -2.18 15.08 -10.65
N GLY A 132 -2.91 15.72 -11.57
CA GLY A 132 -4.12 15.15 -12.16
C GLY A 132 -5.41 15.37 -11.36
N THR A 133 -5.39 16.31 -10.40
CA THR A 133 -6.59 16.73 -9.65
C THR A 133 -6.47 18.20 -9.25
N GLU A 134 -7.63 18.84 -9.06
CA GLU A 134 -7.72 20.20 -8.51
C GLU A 134 -7.70 20.23 -6.97
N TYR A 135 -7.77 19.07 -6.33
CA TYR A 135 -7.72 18.99 -4.88
C TYR A 135 -6.40 19.53 -4.33
N ILE A 136 -6.50 20.37 -3.31
CA ILE A 136 -5.35 20.97 -2.62
C ILE A 136 -5.21 20.31 -1.23
N PRO A 137 -4.09 19.58 -0.97
CA PRO A 137 -3.81 19.02 0.34
C PRO A 137 -3.68 20.10 1.43
N PRO A 138 -3.80 19.72 2.73
CA PRO A 138 -3.58 20.62 3.86
C PRO A 138 -2.32 21.48 3.70
N ARG A 139 -2.38 22.74 4.12
CA ARG A 139 -1.31 23.70 3.82
C ARG A 139 -0.14 23.64 4.81
N ASP A 140 -0.43 23.35 6.06
CA ASP A 140 0.55 23.40 7.14
C ASP A 140 0.51 22.14 8.03
N VAL A 141 1.50 22.01 8.89
CA VAL A 141 1.67 20.86 9.77
C VAL A 141 0.53 20.70 10.80
N TYR A 142 -0.11 21.81 11.22
CA TYR A 142 -1.20 21.75 12.20
C TYR A 142 -2.45 21.14 11.55
N GLU A 143 -2.79 21.59 10.34
CA GLU A 143 -3.89 21.03 9.58
C GLU A 143 -3.63 19.56 9.21
N ILE A 144 -2.38 19.21 8.81
CA ILE A 144 -1.97 17.83 8.57
C ILE A 144 -2.21 16.96 9.81
N ARG A 145 -1.69 17.36 10.96
CA ARG A 145 -1.84 16.60 12.22
C ARG A 145 -3.29 16.47 12.63
N PHE A 146 -4.07 17.53 12.53
CA PHE A 146 -5.49 17.51 12.86
C PHE A 146 -6.23 16.48 11.99
N LYS A 147 -6.13 16.59 10.67
CA LYS A 147 -6.79 15.64 9.75
C LYS A 147 -6.28 14.21 9.92
N LEU A 148 -4.99 14.03 10.13
CA LEU A 148 -4.42 12.71 10.34
C LEU A 148 -4.91 12.09 11.65
N SER A 149 -4.99 12.86 12.74
CA SER A 149 -5.52 12.36 14.01
C SER A 149 -6.98 11.93 13.90
N GLU A 150 -7.81 12.65 13.14
CA GLU A 150 -9.19 12.22 12.85
C GLU A 150 -9.22 10.89 12.07
N VAL A 151 -8.36 10.74 11.05
CA VAL A 151 -8.27 9.51 10.26
C VAL A 151 -7.82 8.34 11.13
N LEU A 152 -6.78 8.53 11.93
CA LEU A 152 -6.26 7.50 12.83
C LEU A 152 -7.24 7.13 13.95
N TYR A 153 -8.06 8.07 14.41
CA TYR A 153 -9.13 7.76 15.35
C TYR A 153 -10.25 6.95 14.67
N ARG A 154 -10.75 7.43 13.51
CA ARG A 154 -11.90 6.80 12.85
C ARG A 154 -11.62 5.41 12.27
N GLN A 155 -10.37 5.01 12.06
CA GLN A 155 -10.06 3.63 11.68
C GLN A 155 -10.60 2.60 12.69
N THR A 156 -10.75 3.01 13.97
CA THR A 156 -11.30 2.16 15.04
C THR A 156 -12.80 1.87 14.89
N GLU A 157 -13.51 2.66 14.08
CA GLU A 157 -14.94 2.48 13.78
C GLU A 157 -15.20 1.47 12.65
N LEU A 158 -14.12 0.92 12.04
CA LEU A 158 -14.18 -0.02 10.93
C LEU A 158 -13.76 -1.42 11.39
N ASP A 159 -14.74 -2.30 11.55
CA ASP A 159 -14.52 -3.69 11.98
C ASP A 159 -13.90 -4.53 10.85
N ASN A 160 -14.32 -4.29 9.60
CA ASN A 160 -13.80 -5.02 8.44
C ASN A 160 -12.38 -4.53 8.10
N PRO A 161 -11.35 -5.40 8.16
CA PRO A 161 -9.97 -5.00 7.92
C PRO A 161 -9.71 -4.52 6.47
N LEU A 162 -10.46 -5.00 5.48
CA LEU A 162 -10.31 -4.54 4.10
C LEU A 162 -10.92 -3.15 3.90
N GLU A 163 -12.02 -2.82 4.60
CA GLU A 163 -12.52 -1.44 4.65
C GLU A 163 -11.49 -0.52 5.32
N ARG A 164 -10.92 -0.95 6.44
CA ARG A 164 -9.89 -0.19 7.16
C ARG A 164 -8.65 0.06 6.31
N ALA A 165 -8.21 -0.95 5.55
CA ALA A 165 -7.08 -0.84 4.62
C ALA A 165 -7.34 0.23 3.55
N VAL A 166 -8.48 0.18 2.87
CA VAL A 166 -8.89 1.16 1.86
C VAL A 166 -9.06 2.55 2.47
N TYR A 167 -9.69 2.64 3.64
CA TYR A 167 -9.88 3.90 4.36
C TYR A 167 -8.56 4.60 4.65
N LEU A 168 -7.61 3.90 5.25
CA LEU A 168 -6.30 4.47 5.59
C LEU A 168 -5.54 4.86 4.33
N HIS A 169 -5.51 3.99 3.32
CA HIS A 169 -4.83 4.30 2.06
C HIS A 169 -5.33 5.61 1.44
N CYS A 170 -6.63 5.69 1.21
CA CYS A 170 -7.23 6.86 0.54
C CYS A 170 -7.00 8.14 1.32
N ASN A 171 -7.18 8.12 2.64
CA ASN A 171 -7.04 9.30 3.47
C ASN A 171 -5.59 9.76 3.63
N ILE A 172 -4.63 8.84 3.85
CA ILE A 172 -3.19 9.18 3.91
C ILE A 172 -2.75 9.76 2.56
N ALA A 173 -3.16 9.13 1.46
CA ALA A 173 -2.86 9.62 0.12
C ALA A 173 -3.49 11.00 -0.17
N LYS A 174 -4.66 11.32 0.38
CA LYS A 174 -5.33 12.62 0.26
C LYS A 174 -4.66 13.71 1.10
N ILE A 175 -4.32 13.40 2.35
CA ILE A 175 -3.70 14.35 3.27
C ILE A 175 -2.29 14.75 2.79
N GLN A 176 -1.57 13.84 2.12
CA GLN A 176 -0.18 14.06 1.70
C GLN A 176 0.67 14.57 2.86
N PRO A 177 0.81 13.82 3.98
CA PRO A 177 1.47 14.31 5.18
C PRO A 177 2.97 14.60 4.99
N PHE A 178 3.60 14.03 3.98
CA PHE A 178 5.03 14.09 3.73
C PHE A 178 5.37 14.88 2.47
N ILE A 179 6.64 15.24 2.31
CA ILE A 179 7.10 15.99 1.13
C ILE A 179 7.08 15.13 -0.14
N ASP A 180 7.34 13.82 0.00
CA ASP A 180 7.25 12.79 -1.03
C ASP A 180 6.84 11.45 -0.40
N CYS A 181 6.83 10.36 -1.14
CA CYS A 181 6.52 8.98 -0.70
C CYS A 181 5.12 8.75 -0.11
N ASN A 182 4.21 9.72 -0.20
CA ASN A 182 2.88 9.63 0.42
C ASN A 182 2.07 8.42 -0.05
N LYS A 183 1.96 8.19 -1.36
CA LYS A 183 1.24 7.03 -1.90
C LYS A 183 1.95 5.70 -1.61
N ARG A 184 3.28 5.70 -1.58
CA ARG A 184 4.08 4.53 -1.18
C ARG A 184 3.82 4.16 0.27
N THR A 185 3.80 5.15 1.17
CA THR A 185 3.44 4.98 2.59
C THR A 185 2.00 4.48 2.72
N ALA A 186 1.05 5.06 2.01
CA ALA A 186 -0.35 4.64 2.03
C ALA A 186 -0.53 3.18 1.59
N ARG A 187 0.14 2.72 0.51
CA ARG A 187 0.12 1.32 0.06
C ARG A 187 0.74 0.37 1.08
N LEU A 188 1.83 0.78 1.73
CA LEU A 188 2.45 -0.04 2.76
C LEU A 188 1.55 -0.19 3.98
N VAL A 189 0.90 0.90 4.43
CA VAL A 189 -0.10 0.86 5.51
C VAL A 189 -1.27 -0.05 5.15
N GLU A 190 -1.82 0.06 3.95
CA GLU A 190 -2.86 -0.83 3.43
C GLU A 190 -2.41 -2.29 3.51
N SER A 191 -1.19 -2.59 3.05
CA SER A 191 -0.60 -3.93 3.10
C SER A 191 -0.44 -4.44 4.53
N ILE A 192 0.03 -3.61 5.47
CA ILE A 192 0.18 -3.97 6.88
C ILE A 192 -1.18 -4.33 7.50
N VAL A 193 -2.21 -3.54 7.25
CA VAL A 193 -3.57 -3.83 7.76
C VAL A 193 -4.09 -5.17 7.21
N MET A 194 -3.86 -5.45 5.92
CA MET A 194 -4.21 -6.73 5.34
C MET A 194 -3.43 -7.89 5.96
N MET A 195 -2.12 -7.75 6.10
CA MET A 195 -1.26 -8.78 6.68
C MET A 195 -1.61 -9.07 8.14
N ASN A 196 -1.96 -8.07 8.94
CA ASN A 196 -2.48 -8.26 10.29
C ASN A 196 -3.81 -9.03 10.34
N ALA A 197 -4.61 -8.92 9.27
CA ALA A 197 -5.81 -9.75 9.08
C ALA A 197 -5.50 -11.14 8.48
N GLY A 198 -4.23 -11.49 8.32
CA GLY A 198 -3.78 -12.74 7.74
C GLY A 198 -3.98 -12.83 6.22
N ILE A 199 -4.10 -11.71 5.52
CA ILE A 199 -4.36 -11.64 4.07
C ILE A 199 -3.11 -11.18 3.33
N ILE A 200 -2.78 -11.86 2.23
CA ILE A 200 -1.69 -11.49 1.33
C ILE A 200 -2.10 -10.25 0.52
N PRO A 201 -1.37 -9.12 0.58
CA PRO A 201 -1.66 -7.95 -0.23
C PRO A 201 -1.27 -8.18 -1.70
N VAL A 202 -2.17 -7.83 -2.63
CA VAL A 202 -1.98 -8.03 -4.08
C VAL A 202 -2.10 -6.71 -4.82
N TYR A 203 -1.09 -6.42 -5.65
CA TYR A 203 -1.08 -5.31 -6.59
C TYR A 203 -0.81 -5.79 -8.01
N SER A 204 -0.89 -4.90 -8.98
CA SER A 204 -0.69 -5.24 -10.40
C SER A 204 0.14 -4.16 -11.10
N ALA A 205 0.95 -4.59 -12.06
CA ALA A 205 1.70 -3.72 -12.97
C ALA A 205 1.01 -3.56 -14.35
N ARG A 206 -0.19 -4.15 -14.55
CA ARG A 206 -0.93 -3.95 -15.79
C ARG A 206 -1.39 -2.51 -15.91
N GLU A 207 -1.21 -1.89 -17.07
CA GLU A 207 -1.56 -0.48 -17.29
C GLU A 207 -3.02 -0.16 -16.93
N ALA A 208 -3.96 -1.05 -17.28
CA ALA A 208 -5.37 -0.87 -16.94
C ALA A 208 -5.61 -0.82 -15.42
N ASP A 209 -4.87 -1.63 -14.65
CA ASP A 209 -4.99 -1.66 -13.20
C ASP A 209 -4.36 -0.44 -12.56
N ILE A 210 -3.21 0.02 -13.07
CA ILE A 210 -2.57 1.28 -12.64
C ILE A 210 -3.50 2.46 -12.93
N LEU A 211 -4.17 2.44 -14.09
CA LEU A 211 -5.15 3.48 -14.43
C LEU A 211 -6.35 3.47 -13.49
N ASN A 212 -6.89 2.30 -13.15
CA ASN A 212 -8.02 2.17 -12.22
C ASN A 212 -7.63 2.61 -10.80
N TYR A 213 -6.42 2.25 -10.34
CA TYR A 213 -5.85 2.76 -9.09
C TYR A 213 -5.85 4.30 -9.07
N ARG A 214 -5.32 4.93 -10.13
CA ARG A 214 -5.24 6.40 -10.22
C ARG A 214 -6.64 7.04 -10.27
N LYS A 215 -7.55 6.49 -11.07
CA LYS A 215 -8.95 6.97 -11.16
C LYS A 215 -9.65 6.90 -9.80
N GLY A 216 -9.47 5.80 -9.08
CA GLY A 216 -10.03 5.62 -7.74
C GLY A 216 -9.55 6.69 -6.77
N LEU A 217 -8.24 6.95 -6.74
CA LEU A 217 -7.68 7.99 -5.87
C LEU A 217 -8.13 9.41 -6.27
N VAL A 218 -8.15 9.74 -7.56
CA VAL A 218 -8.62 11.06 -8.02
C VAL A 218 -10.08 11.27 -7.63
N SER A 219 -10.95 10.28 -7.86
CA SER A 219 -12.35 10.34 -7.42
C SER A 219 -12.47 10.59 -5.92
N PHE A 220 -11.66 9.90 -5.11
CA PHE A 220 -11.65 10.13 -3.68
C PHE A 220 -11.13 11.52 -3.28
N TYR A 221 -10.10 12.03 -3.95
CA TYR A 221 -9.57 13.36 -3.66
C TYR A 221 -10.61 14.46 -3.90
N GLU A 222 -11.35 14.37 -4.99
CA GLU A 222 -12.33 15.37 -5.42
C GLU A 222 -13.67 15.25 -4.69
N ASN A 223 -14.19 14.04 -4.54
CA ASN A 223 -15.55 13.80 -4.08
C ASN A 223 -15.65 13.13 -2.71
N GLY A 224 -14.54 12.58 -2.17
CA GLY A 224 -14.56 11.77 -0.95
C GLY A 224 -15.17 10.37 -1.14
N ALA A 225 -15.42 9.94 -2.39
CA ALA A 225 -16.05 8.65 -2.70
C ALA A 225 -15.01 7.52 -2.78
N TYR A 226 -15.19 6.48 -1.99
CA TYR A 226 -14.29 5.31 -1.95
C TYR A 226 -14.56 4.29 -3.06
N ASP A 227 -15.75 4.34 -3.68
CA ASP A 227 -16.29 3.25 -4.53
C ASP A 227 -15.31 2.75 -5.60
N LEU A 228 -14.74 3.67 -6.40
CA LEU A 228 -13.84 3.29 -7.50
C LEU A 228 -12.53 2.69 -6.99
N TYR A 229 -12.00 3.21 -5.87
CA TYR A 229 -10.78 2.65 -5.28
C TYR A 229 -11.07 1.29 -4.64
N ALA A 230 -12.16 1.16 -3.91
CA ALA A 230 -12.60 -0.09 -3.30
C ALA A 230 -12.86 -1.18 -4.35
N ASP A 231 -13.51 -0.85 -5.45
CA ASP A 231 -13.73 -1.79 -6.56
C ASP A 231 -12.40 -2.27 -7.16
N TYR A 232 -11.45 -1.34 -7.43
CA TYR A 232 -10.10 -1.69 -7.88
C TYR A 232 -9.41 -2.62 -6.90
N PHE A 233 -9.36 -2.25 -5.63
CA PHE A 233 -8.70 -2.98 -4.55
C PHE A 233 -9.25 -4.40 -4.41
N LEU A 234 -10.57 -4.54 -4.25
CA LEU A 234 -11.22 -5.84 -4.08
C LEU A 234 -11.07 -6.73 -5.32
N GLU A 235 -11.19 -6.15 -6.51
CA GLU A 235 -11.06 -6.94 -7.75
C GLU A 235 -9.64 -7.49 -7.93
N ARG A 236 -8.60 -6.79 -7.48
CA ARG A 236 -7.22 -7.32 -7.51
C ARG A 236 -7.08 -8.57 -6.66
N GLN A 237 -7.63 -8.55 -5.44
CA GLN A 237 -7.63 -9.71 -4.55
C GLN A 237 -8.42 -10.88 -5.13
N ILE A 238 -9.63 -10.63 -5.61
CA ILE A 238 -10.49 -11.67 -6.22
C ILE A 238 -9.84 -12.26 -7.48
N SER A 239 -9.26 -11.42 -8.35
CA SER A 239 -8.58 -11.91 -9.55
C SER A 239 -7.43 -12.87 -9.20
N ARG A 240 -6.63 -12.54 -8.17
CA ARG A 240 -5.56 -13.42 -7.72
C ARG A 240 -6.07 -14.76 -7.18
N ILE A 241 -7.14 -14.72 -6.40
CA ILE A 241 -7.78 -15.95 -5.90
C ILE A 241 -8.24 -16.83 -7.07
N ARG A 242 -8.88 -16.24 -8.09
CA ARG A 242 -9.34 -16.98 -9.30
C ARG A 242 -8.18 -17.59 -10.09
N GLU A 243 -7.10 -16.82 -10.29
CA GLU A 243 -5.88 -17.31 -10.95
C GLU A 243 -5.34 -18.55 -10.23
N LEU A 244 -5.18 -18.47 -8.91
CA LEU A 244 -4.69 -19.59 -8.09
C LEU A 244 -5.64 -20.78 -8.09
N THR A 245 -6.96 -20.55 -8.09
CA THR A 245 -7.97 -21.63 -8.21
C THR A 245 -7.81 -22.39 -9.52
N THR A 246 -7.62 -21.67 -10.62
CA THR A 246 -7.43 -22.30 -11.94
C THR A 246 -6.14 -23.11 -11.99
N ASP A 247 -5.05 -22.60 -11.43
CA ASP A 247 -3.75 -23.27 -11.42
C ASP A 247 -3.72 -24.51 -10.53
N THR A 248 -4.51 -24.52 -9.44
CA THR A 248 -4.55 -25.64 -8.47
C THR A 248 -5.64 -26.65 -8.78
N GLY A 249 -6.55 -26.37 -9.72
CA GLY A 249 -7.71 -27.22 -10.04
C GLY A 249 -8.75 -27.31 -8.90
N MET A 250 -8.68 -26.41 -7.90
CA MET A 250 -9.68 -26.32 -6.84
C MET A 250 -10.94 -25.60 -7.36
N GLU A 251 -12.12 -26.16 -7.15
CA GLU A 251 -13.39 -25.46 -7.34
C GLU A 251 -13.63 -24.50 -6.16
N ILE A 252 -14.17 -23.32 -6.47
CA ILE A 252 -14.51 -22.28 -5.46
C ILE A 252 -15.85 -22.61 -4.80
#